data_e76b7968b342ff79a5e23a58361ee5ff
#
_entry.id   e76b7968b342ff79a5e23a58361ee5ff
#
_cell.length_a   1.000
_cell.length_b   1.000
_cell.length_c   1.000
_cell.angle_alpha   90.00
_cell.angle_beta   90.00
_cell.angle_gamma   90.00
#
_symmetry.space_group_name_H-M   'P 1'
#
loop_
_entity.id
_entity.type
_entity.pdbx_description
1 polymer ?
#
loop_
_entity_poly.entity_id
_entity_poly.type
_entity_poly.pdbx_seq_one_letter_code
_entity_poly.pdbx_strand_id
1 'polypeptide(L)'
;MKRFVLAILIFGSLLAAHVPPVFAMETDQYNLPPVPLADTGEEVSDYVAGKLRAAVTELNTQILNSERCLTAISARKNRCDTPDAERKKLAYLRSDGAVAKAVYKQLGDGNIFISYIGKWMNTHEFHASPSRYKTSYFDSIYVAQPIDYSTLSPTVRLYGAEFGTDKLDHLFQQGYKYYTIQREAGAKGLSPDEAARKAVRWGQMTERTYFGMLVSGVYSNADLVANYAGMKFYEGLTQPIAIGDKTRPALVTLRAGQWEIGDAALKENLLKPFVSDHLNEALNPSGYGLLLYPSVRDIVRKNSCPEWRQDFPDLTAAALADRSRSLESWNGEDYGYTKRPRTVRVGEMCFANKQ
;
A
#
# COMPACT_ATOMS: atom_id res chain seq x y z
N MET A 1 1.85 -12.73 50.83
CA MET A 1 1.94 -13.26 49.45
C MET A 1 0.65 -13.07 48.61
N LYS A 2 -0.58 -13.42 49.09
CA LYS A 2 -1.82 -13.28 48.32
C LYS A 2 -2.20 -11.83 47.88
N ARG A 3 -1.85 -10.81 48.66
CA ARG A 3 -2.14 -9.40 48.34
C ARG A 3 -1.20 -8.82 47.26
N PHE A 4 0.01 -9.34 47.13
CA PHE A 4 0.98 -8.91 46.13
C PHE A 4 0.65 -9.46 44.74
N VAL A 5 0.14 -10.70 44.66
CA VAL A 5 -0.28 -11.32 43.40
C VAL A 5 -1.53 -10.63 42.83
N LEU A 6 -2.47 -10.19 43.67
CA LEU A 6 -3.65 -9.48 43.27
C LEU A 6 -3.33 -8.07 42.71
N ALA A 7 -2.34 -7.38 43.27
CA ALA A 7 -1.88 -6.07 42.78
C ALA A 7 -1.21 -6.15 41.41
N ILE A 8 -0.43 -7.22 41.16
CA ILE A 8 0.21 -7.44 39.84
C ILE A 8 -0.83 -7.76 38.77
N LEU A 9 -1.89 -8.53 39.10
CA LEU A 9 -2.97 -8.84 38.17
C LEU A 9 -3.83 -7.63 37.84
N ILE A 10 -4.08 -6.76 38.84
CA ILE A 10 -4.86 -5.52 38.61
C ILE A 10 -4.05 -4.49 37.83
N PHE A 11 -2.73 -4.40 38.07
CA PHE A 11 -1.86 -3.49 37.32
C PHE A 11 -1.63 -3.98 35.87
N GLY A 12 -1.54 -5.29 35.66
CA GLY A 12 -1.50 -5.91 34.32
C GLY A 12 -2.78 -5.67 33.52
N SER A 13 -3.96 -5.75 34.17
CA SER A 13 -5.25 -5.51 33.53
C SER A 13 -5.49 -4.02 33.21
N LEU A 14 -4.96 -3.10 34.00
CA LEU A 14 -5.07 -1.65 33.76
C LEU A 14 -4.10 -1.18 32.67
N LEU A 15 -2.95 -1.81 32.49
CA LEU A 15 -2.04 -1.53 31.36
C LEU A 15 -2.56 -2.09 30.04
N ALA A 16 -3.24 -3.24 30.06
CA ALA A 16 -3.88 -3.80 28.86
C ALA A 16 -5.06 -2.95 28.32
N ALA A 17 -5.72 -2.17 29.21
CA ALA A 17 -6.87 -1.35 28.83
C ALA A 17 -6.53 -0.02 28.15
N HIS A 18 -5.25 0.34 28.04
CA HIS A 18 -4.80 1.64 27.47
C HIS A 18 -3.81 1.51 26.31
N VAL A 19 -3.53 0.29 25.83
CA VAL A 19 -2.86 0.13 24.55
C VAL A 19 -3.95 0.22 23.48
N PRO A 20 -4.00 1.30 22.67
CA PRO A 20 -4.91 1.31 21.54
C PRO A 20 -4.59 0.06 20.70
N PRO A 21 -5.59 -0.66 20.21
CA PRO A 21 -5.32 -1.82 19.37
C PRO A 21 -4.48 -1.35 18.19
N VAL A 22 -3.26 -1.80 18.13
CA VAL A 22 -2.36 -1.63 16.98
C VAL A 22 -2.85 -2.65 15.97
N PHE A 23 -3.56 -2.21 14.95
CA PHE A 23 -4.07 -3.07 13.90
C PHE A 23 -2.98 -3.16 12.81
N ALA A 24 -2.14 -4.18 12.87
CA ALA A 24 -1.41 -4.61 11.69
C ALA A 24 -2.44 -5.29 10.77
N MET A 25 -2.57 -4.81 9.54
CA MET A 25 -3.47 -5.41 8.56
C MET A 25 -2.63 -6.35 7.70
N GLU A 26 -2.67 -7.64 8.02
CA GLU A 26 -1.99 -8.69 7.25
C GLU A 26 -3.02 -9.45 6.41
N THR A 27 -2.59 -10.05 5.32
CA THR A 27 -3.43 -10.90 4.48
C THR A 27 -2.83 -12.29 4.36
N ASP A 28 -3.63 -13.31 4.62
CA ASP A 28 -3.22 -14.69 4.36
C ASP A 28 -3.48 -15.05 2.90
N GLN A 29 -2.42 -15.05 2.09
CA GLN A 29 -2.47 -15.40 0.67
C GLN A 29 -1.97 -16.82 0.37
N TYR A 30 -1.58 -17.58 1.40
CA TYR A 30 -1.26 -19.00 1.26
C TYR A 30 -2.52 -19.85 1.16
N ASN A 31 -3.61 -19.46 1.84
CA ASN A 31 -4.91 -20.08 1.73
C ASN A 31 -5.67 -19.49 0.53
N LEU A 32 -5.98 -20.35 -0.44
CA LEU A 32 -6.61 -19.94 -1.69
C LEU A 32 -8.10 -19.69 -1.52
N PRO A 33 -8.71 -18.78 -2.30
CA PRO A 33 -10.14 -18.64 -2.37
C PRO A 33 -10.78 -19.95 -2.86
N PRO A 34 -11.87 -20.44 -2.24
CA PRO A 34 -12.52 -21.72 -2.65
C PRO A 34 -13.15 -21.65 -4.05
N VAL A 35 -13.32 -20.46 -4.58
CA VAL A 35 -13.75 -20.18 -5.96
C VAL A 35 -12.94 -18.98 -6.48
N PRO A 36 -12.65 -18.93 -7.79
CA PRO A 36 -11.91 -17.81 -8.36
C PRO A 36 -12.57 -16.46 -8.06
N LEU A 37 -11.77 -15.48 -7.64
CA LEU A 37 -12.25 -14.13 -7.41
C LEU A 37 -12.53 -13.42 -8.73
N ALA A 38 -13.61 -12.66 -8.76
CA ALA A 38 -13.90 -11.75 -9.84
C ALA A 38 -12.86 -10.61 -9.88
N ASP A 39 -12.45 -10.22 -11.09
CA ASP A 39 -11.53 -9.09 -11.27
C ASP A 39 -12.28 -7.76 -11.09
N THR A 40 -11.85 -6.98 -10.11
CA THR A 40 -12.45 -5.69 -9.75
C THR A 40 -11.55 -4.49 -10.10
N GLY A 41 -10.48 -4.72 -10.87
CA GLY A 41 -9.47 -3.71 -11.17
C GLY A 41 -10.00 -2.45 -11.82
N GLU A 42 -10.93 -2.56 -12.76
CA GLU A 42 -11.55 -1.41 -13.43
C GLU A 42 -12.37 -0.57 -12.44
N GLU A 43 -13.21 -1.21 -11.64
CA GLU A 43 -14.05 -0.53 -10.64
C GLU A 43 -13.21 0.21 -9.58
N VAL A 44 -12.10 -0.41 -9.14
CA VAL A 44 -11.15 0.25 -8.23
C VAL A 44 -10.43 1.43 -8.90
N SER A 45 -10.04 1.31 -10.17
CA SER A 45 -9.46 2.43 -10.93
C SER A 45 -10.45 3.57 -11.12
N ASP A 46 -11.72 3.28 -11.36
CA ASP A 46 -12.77 4.30 -11.49
C ASP A 46 -12.98 5.06 -10.17
N TYR A 47 -12.96 4.35 -9.04
CA TYR A 47 -12.98 4.99 -7.72
C TYR A 47 -11.78 5.93 -7.53
N VAL A 48 -10.56 5.47 -7.83
CA VAL A 48 -9.34 6.28 -7.71
C VAL A 48 -9.39 7.48 -8.65
N ALA A 49 -9.86 7.31 -9.88
CA ALA A 49 -10.05 8.40 -10.85
C ALA A 49 -11.07 9.44 -10.33
N GLY A 50 -12.15 9.00 -9.70
CA GLY A 50 -13.13 9.87 -9.05
C GLY A 50 -12.50 10.70 -7.92
N LYS A 51 -11.65 10.08 -7.10
CA LYS A 51 -10.92 10.76 -6.01
C LYS A 51 -9.87 11.74 -6.54
N LEU A 52 -9.19 11.40 -7.64
CA LEU A 52 -8.27 12.31 -8.33
C LEU A 52 -9.02 13.56 -8.83
N ARG A 53 -10.19 13.38 -9.48
CA ARG A 53 -11.03 14.51 -9.92
C ARG A 53 -11.45 15.40 -8.75
N ALA A 54 -11.86 14.82 -7.63
CA ALA A 54 -12.25 15.57 -6.43
C ALA A 54 -11.05 16.36 -5.87
N ALA A 55 -9.85 15.76 -5.79
CA ALA A 55 -8.64 16.43 -5.33
C ALA A 55 -8.26 17.64 -6.20
N VAL A 56 -8.30 17.47 -7.53
CA VAL A 56 -7.99 18.54 -8.48
C VAL A 56 -9.03 19.67 -8.41
N THR A 57 -10.30 19.34 -8.31
CA THR A 57 -11.39 20.33 -8.16
C THR A 57 -11.23 21.16 -6.88
N GLU A 58 -10.89 20.49 -5.76
CA GLU A 58 -10.65 21.18 -4.50
C GLU A 58 -9.44 22.13 -4.59
N LEU A 59 -8.31 21.66 -5.19
CA LEU A 59 -7.15 22.51 -5.40
C LEU A 59 -7.47 23.73 -6.26
N ASN A 60 -8.15 23.56 -7.36
CA ASN A 60 -8.54 24.63 -8.25
C ASN A 60 -9.46 25.65 -7.55
N THR A 61 -10.37 25.17 -6.70
CA THR A 61 -11.21 26.04 -5.86
C THR A 61 -10.36 26.88 -4.90
N GLN A 62 -9.36 26.28 -4.27
CA GLN A 62 -8.44 27.00 -3.37
C GLN A 62 -7.57 28.00 -4.13
N ILE A 63 -7.09 27.67 -5.33
CA ILE A 63 -6.34 28.58 -6.22
C ILE A 63 -7.19 29.80 -6.55
N LEU A 64 -8.42 29.59 -7.06
CA LEU A 64 -9.34 30.68 -7.40
C LEU A 64 -9.66 31.58 -6.21
N ASN A 65 -9.82 31.01 -5.02
CA ASN A 65 -10.06 31.77 -3.80
C ASN A 65 -8.85 32.65 -3.43
N SER A 66 -7.61 32.11 -3.52
CA SER A 66 -6.38 32.86 -3.28
C SER A 66 -6.19 33.99 -4.32
N GLU A 67 -6.48 33.75 -5.59
CA GLU A 67 -6.44 34.77 -6.64
C GLU A 67 -7.45 35.91 -6.39
N ARG A 68 -8.68 35.55 -6.02
CA ARG A 68 -9.70 36.53 -5.62
C ARG A 68 -9.26 37.35 -4.41
N CYS A 69 -8.61 36.73 -3.44
CA CYS A 69 -8.07 37.42 -2.31
C CYS A 69 -6.97 38.43 -2.71
N LEU A 70 -6.03 38.04 -3.56
CA LEU A 70 -4.99 38.95 -4.06
C LEU A 70 -5.57 40.14 -4.84
N THR A 71 -6.63 39.92 -5.60
CA THR A 71 -7.34 40.98 -6.34
C THR A 71 -8.16 41.87 -5.38
N ALA A 72 -8.83 41.28 -4.38
CA ALA A 72 -9.68 41.99 -3.42
C ALA A 72 -8.93 42.74 -2.32
N ILE A 73 -7.65 42.42 -2.05
CA ILE A 73 -6.79 43.15 -1.13
C ILE A 73 -6.61 44.60 -1.59
N SER A 74 -6.69 44.83 -2.91
CA SER A 74 -6.84 46.19 -3.47
C SER A 74 -8.14 46.89 -3.05
N ALA A 75 -9.14 46.15 -2.53
CA ALA A 75 -10.50 46.64 -2.24
C ALA A 75 -10.94 46.53 -0.75
N ARG A 76 -10.04 46.30 0.20
CA ARG A 76 -10.31 46.28 1.66
C ARG A 76 -11.43 45.34 2.14
N LYS A 77 -11.55 44.12 1.64
CA LYS A 77 -12.51 43.11 2.14
C LYS A 77 -11.89 42.06 3.07
N ASN A 78 -12.40 41.98 4.29
CA ASN A 78 -11.86 41.40 5.53
C ASN A 78 -11.85 39.87 5.66
N ARG A 79 -11.59 39.06 4.61
CA ARG A 79 -11.52 37.57 4.73
C ARG A 79 -10.29 36.93 4.11
N CYS A 80 -9.29 37.73 3.77
CA CYS A 80 -8.08 37.28 3.13
C CYS A 80 -6.87 37.48 4.04
N ASP A 81 -5.92 36.58 3.97
CA ASP A 81 -4.62 36.74 4.62
C ASP A 81 -3.85 37.94 4.04
N THR A 82 -2.66 38.23 4.56
CA THR A 82 -1.80 39.25 3.98
C THR A 82 -1.42 38.89 2.53
N PRO A 83 -1.16 39.88 1.65
CA PRO A 83 -0.79 39.63 0.25
C PRO A 83 0.38 38.66 0.10
N ASP A 84 1.36 38.72 1.01
CA ASP A 84 2.53 37.81 0.95
C ASP A 84 2.17 36.39 1.37
N ALA A 85 1.28 36.22 2.35
CA ALA A 85 0.79 34.91 2.74
C ALA A 85 -0.04 34.27 1.62
N GLU A 86 -0.93 35.06 0.97
CA GLU A 86 -1.72 34.54 -0.18
C GLU A 86 -0.85 34.21 -1.39
N ARG A 87 0.21 35.01 -1.69
CA ARG A 87 1.19 34.65 -2.73
C ARG A 87 1.93 33.36 -2.44
N LYS A 88 2.39 33.14 -1.20
CA LYS A 88 3.04 31.89 -0.79
C LYS A 88 2.08 30.69 -0.87
N LYS A 89 0.83 30.87 -0.42
CA LYS A 89 -0.22 29.86 -0.52
C LYS A 89 -0.50 29.48 -1.97
N LEU A 90 -0.67 30.47 -2.85
CA LEU A 90 -0.91 30.26 -4.27
C LEU A 90 0.27 29.52 -4.95
N ALA A 91 1.50 29.91 -4.63
CA ALA A 91 2.70 29.20 -5.12
C ALA A 91 2.73 27.74 -4.67
N TYR A 92 2.38 27.47 -3.39
CA TYR A 92 2.25 26.11 -2.90
C TYR A 92 1.14 25.33 -3.63
N LEU A 93 -0.06 25.90 -3.76
CA LEU A 93 -1.21 25.24 -4.43
C LEU A 93 -0.92 24.87 -5.89
N ARG A 94 0.01 25.56 -6.53
CA ARG A 94 0.51 25.30 -7.90
C ARG A 94 1.76 24.43 -7.94
N SER A 95 2.09 23.74 -6.87
CA SER A 95 3.23 22.83 -6.79
C SER A 95 2.80 21.36 -6.91
N ASP A 96 3.71 20.51 -7.40
CA ASP A 96 3.55 19.05 -7.44
C ASP A 96 3.17 18.47 -6.06
N GLY A 97 3.80 19.02 -5.00
CA GLY A 97 3.54 18.60 -3.64
C GLY A 97 2.10 18.86 -3.19
N ALA A 98 1.46 19.91 -3.70
CA ALA A 98 0.06 20.19 -3.39
C ALA A 98 -0.89 19.19 -4.04
N VAL A 99 -0.63 18.79 -5.30
CA VAL A 99 -1.39 17.75 -5.99
C VAL A 99 -1.27 16.42 -5.25
N ALA A 100 -0.03 15.98 -4.96
CA ALA A 100 0.20 14.74 -4.24
C ALA A 100 -0.48 14.74 -2.86
N LYS A 101 -0.41 15.87 -2.12
CA LYS A 101 -1.08 15.99 -0.81
C LYS A 101 -2.59 15.97 -0.92
N ALA A 102 -3.17 16.60 -1.96
CA ALA A 102 -4.62 16.59 -2.19
C ALA A 102 -5.13 15.18 -2.51
N VAL A 103 -4.42 14.43 -3.37
CA VAL A 103 -4.74 13.03 -3.67
C VAL A 103 -4.56 12.15 -2.45
N TYR A 104 -3.48 12.32 -1.68
CA TYR A 104 -3.28 11.61 -0.41
C TYR A 104 -4.48 11.80 0.54
N LYS A 105 -4.96 13.03 0.72
CA LYS A 105 -6.13 13.33 1.57
C LYS A 105 -7.41 12.62 1.11
N GLN A 106 -7.55 12.31 -0.17
CA GLN A 106 -8.72 11.62 -0.72
C GLN A 106 -8.62 10.10 -0.64
N LEU A 107 -7.40 9.53 -0.64
CA LEU A 107 -7.15 8.09 -0.76
C LEU A 107 -6.34 7.52 0.41
N GLY A 108 -5.18 8.11 0.70
CA GLY A 108 -4.21 7.59 1.64
C GLY A 108 -4.35 8.10 3.07
N ASP A 109 -5.11 9.17 3.29
CA ASP A 109 -5.42 9.66 4.63
C ASP A 109 -6.43 8.72 5.33
N GLY A 110 -6.57 8.87 6.61
CA GLY A 110 -7.43 8.01 7.41
C GLY A 110 -6.89 7.95 8.84
N ASN A 111 -6.76 6.76 9.37
CA ASN A 111 -6.03 6.55 10.62
C ASN A 111 -4.72 5.78 10.34
N ILE A 112 -3.92 5.52 11.39
CA ILE A 112 -2.62 4.85 11.27
C ILE A 112 -2.72 3.41 10.70
N PHE A 113 -3.92 2.84 10.65
CA PHE A 113 -4.15 1.42 10.34
C PHE A 113 -4.90 1.18 9.04
N ILE A 114 -5.76 2.11 8.63
CA ILE A 114 -6.57 1.97 7.43
C ILE A 114 -6.76 3.33 6.77
N SER A 115 -6.42 3.41 5.50
CA SER A 115 -6.65 4.56 4.66
C SER A 115 -8.10 4.63 4.18
N TYR A 116 -8.49 5.74 3.54
CA TYR A 116 -9.82 5.85 2.94
C TYR A 116 -10.06 4.82 1.84
N ILE A 117 -9.04 4.52 1.03
CA ILE A 117 -9.18 3.46 0.02
C ILE A 117 -9.26 2.07 0.66
N GLY A 118 -8.45 1.78 1.68
CA GLY A 118 -8.52 0.51 2.39
C GLY A 118 -9.89 0.30 3.04
N LYS A 119 -10.44 1.35 3.67
CA LYS A 119 -11.79 1.31 4.21
C LYS A 119 -12.83 1.04 3.11
N TRP A 120 -12.72 1.75 1.97
CA TRP A 120 -13.61 1.54 0.84
C TRP A 120 -13.49 0.11 0.30
N MET A 121 -12.28 -0.39 0.08
CA MET A 121 -12.04 -1.77 -0.37
C MET A 121 -12.69 -2.82 0.52
N ASN A 122 -12.75 -2.58 1.82
CA ASN A 122 -13.31 -3.53 2.78
C ASN A 122 -14.83 -3.45 2.92
N THR A 123 -15.46 -2.34 2.55
CA THR A 123 -16.90 -2.09 2.77
C THR A 123 -17.72 -1.93 1.49
N HIS A 124 -17.08 -1.67 0.35
CA HIS A 124 -17.76 -1.47 -0.93
C HIS A 124 -18.36 -2.78 -1.46
N GLU A 125 -19.58 -2.73 -1.96
CA GLU A 125 -20.22 -3.84 -2.68
C GLU A 125 -19.86 -3.75 -4.16
N PHE A 126 -18.95 -4.61 -4.60
CA PHE A 126 -18.53 -4.67 -6.00
C PHE A 126 -19.62 -5.28 -6.88
N HIS A 127 -19.67 -4.86 -8.14
CA HIS A 127 -20.63 -5.38 -9.10
C HIS A 127 -20.42 -6.87 -9.41
N ALA A 128 -19.16 -7.31 -9.44
CA ALA A 128 -18.81 -8.70 -9.68
C ALA A 128 -18.58 -9.47 -8.37
N SER A 129 -19.00 -10.75 -8.33
CA SER A 129 -18.93 -11.60 -7.13
C SER A 129 -18.43 -13.02 -7.49
N PRO A 130 -17.64 -13.67 -6.60
CA PRO A 130 -17.11 -13.14 -5.35
C PRO A 130 -15.95 -12.18 -5.59
N SER A 131 -15.98 -11.03 -4.93
CA SER A 131 -14.98 -9.97 -5.12
C SER A 131 -13.85 -10.00 -4.10
N ARG A 132 -14.07 -10.69 -2.97
CA ARG A 132 -13.14 -10.77 -1.84
C ARG A 132 -13.18 -12.13 -1.19
N TYR A 133 -12.02 -12.56 -0.68
CA TYR A 133 -11.90 -13.74 0.16
C TYR A 133 -11.09 -13.41 1.41
N LYS A 134 -11.58 -13.80 2.56
CA LYS A 134 -10.89 -13.66 3.83
C LYS A 134 -10.82 -15.01 4.52
N THR A 135 -9.59 -15.49 4.73
CA THR A 135 -9.34 -16.68 5.55
C THR A 135 -9.82 -16.44 6.98
N SER A 136 -10.44 -17.44 7.61
CA SER A 136 -10.75 -17.32 9.03
C SER A 136 -9.45 -17.23 9.84
N TYR A 137 -9.45 -16.47 10.94
CA TYR A 137 -8.24 -16.34 11.76
C TYR A 137 -7.69 -17.71 12.22
N PHE A 138 -8.59 -18.63 12.60
CA PHE A 138 -8.19 -19.95 13.13
C PHE A 138 -7.58 -20.88 12.07
N ASP A 139 -7.86 -20.63 10.80
CA ASP A 139 -7.32 -21.37 9.66
C ASP A 139 -6.12 -20.65 9.02
N SER A 140 -5.88 -19.39 9.41
CA SER A 140 -4.86 -18.55 8.82
C SER A 140 -3.45 -18.87 9.34
N ILE A 141 -2.44 -18.51 8.54
CA ILE A 141 -1.03 -18.57 8.95
C ILE A 141 -0.73 -17.69 10.18
N TYR A 142 -1.62 -16.76 10.51
CA TYR A 142 -1.51 -15.80 11.61
C TYR A 142 -2.15 -16.26 12.91
N VAL A 143 -2.66 -17.49 13.01
CA VAL A 143 -3.32 -18.02 14.21
C VAL A 143 -2.46 -17.94 15.49
N ALA A 144 -1.14 -17.90 15.34
CA ALA A 144 -0.21 -17.72 16.47
C ALA A 144 -0.03 -16.25 16.89
N GLN A 145 -0.64 -15.29 16.20
CA GLN A 145 -0.59 -13.86 16.46
C GLN A 145 -1.96 -13.33 16.87
N PRO A 146 -2.25 -13.23 18.18
CA PRO A 146 -3.59 -12.82 18.67
C PRO A 146 -4.04 -11.45 18.18
N ILE A 147 -3.11 -10.56 17.84
CA ILE A 147 -3.42 -9.23 17.30
C ILE A 147 -4.16 -9.33 15.97
N ASP A 148 -3.86 -10.36 15.17
CA ASP A 148 -4.44 -10.53 13.84
C ASP A 148 -5.85 -11.12 13.86
N TYR A 149 -6.38 -11.47 15.03
CA TYR A 149 -7.77 -11.98 15.17
C TYR A 149 -8.81 -11.06 14.53
N SER A 150 -8.67 -9.76 14.69
CA SER A 150 -9.61 -8.75 14.16
C SER A 150 -9.09 -7.97 12.96
N THR A 151 -7.84 -8.19 12.54
CA THR A 151 -7.13 -7.29 11.62
C THR A 151 -6.77 -7.91 10.27
N LEU A 152 -7.06 -9.21 10.06
CA LEU A 152 -6.83 -9.83 8.76
C LEU A 152 -7.59 -9.10 7.66
N SER A 153 -6.87 -8.77 6.60
CA SER A 153 -7.41 -8.17 5.38
C SER A 153 -7.85 -9.25 4.40
N PRO A 154 -8.86 -9.00 3.58
CA PRO A 154 -9.24 -9.92 2.52
C PRO A 154 -8.29 -9.85 1.33
N THR A 155 -8.18 -10.96 0.61
CA THR A 155 -7.62 -11.04 -0.75
C THR A 155 -8.63 -10.51 -1.75
N VAL A 156 -8.15 -9.77 -2.74
CA VAL A 156 -8.89 -9.28 -3.91
C VAL A 156 -8.14 -9.63 -5.19
N ARG A 157 -8.83 -9.56 -6.33
CA ARG A 157 -8.22 -9.71 -7.65
C ARG A 157 -8.39 -8.44 -8.46
N LEU A 158 -7.26 -7.85 -8.88
CA LEU A 158 -7.21 -6.68 -9.75
C LEU A 158 -6.28 -6.99 -10.94
N TYR A 159 -6.78 -6.81 -12.16
CA TYR A 159 -6.00 -6.99 -13.40
C TYR A 159 -5.29 -8.35 -13.48
N GLY A 160 -5.93 -9.39 -12.98
CA GLY A 160 -5.40 -10.74 -12.96
C GLY A 160 -4.49 -11.08 -11.78
N ALA A 161 -4.02 -10.11 -11.01
CA ALA A 161 -3.21 -10.33 -9.82
C ALA A 161 -4.08 -10.41 -8.56
N GLU A 162 -3.81 -11.40 -7.71
CA GLU A 162 -4.46 -11.56 -6.40
C GLU A 162 -3.53 -11.09 -5.29
N PHE A 163 -4.05 -10.22 -4.40
CA PHE A 163 -3.27 -9.67 -3.29
C PHE A 163 -4.20 -9.13 -2.18
N GLY A 164 -3.63 -8.84 -1.02
CA GLY A 164 -4.36 -8.30 0.11
C GLY A 164 -4.79 -6.85 -0.08
N THR A 165 -5.97 -6.47 0.43
CA THR A 165 -6.45 -5.08 0.37
C THR A 165 -5.54 -4.10 1.11
N ASP A 166 -4.78 -4.57 2.10
CA ASP A 166 -3.74 -3.82 2.82
C ASP A 166 -2.66 -3.27 1.88
N LYS A 167 -2.38 -3.94 0.74
CA LYS A 167 -1.40 -3.44 -0.25
C LYS A 167 -1.84 -2.13 -0.88
N LEU A 168 -3.14 -1.85 -0.94
CA LEU A 168 -3.65 -0.54 -1.36
C LEU A 168 -3.46 0.53 -0.26
N ASP A 169 -3.55 0.15 1.03
CA ASP A 169 -3.16 1.04 2.13
C ASP A 169 -1.67 1.40 2.02
N HIS A 170 -0.81 0.41 1.82
CA HIS A 170 0.62 0.62 1.59
C HIS A 170 0.88 1.51 0.37
N LEU A 171 0.25 1.25 -0.76
CA LEU A 171 0.41 2.03 -1.99
C LEU A 171 0.03 3.50 -1.77
N PHE A 172 -1.12 3.80 -1.17
CA PHE A 172 -1.61 5.18 -1.06
C PHE A 172 -1.14 5.89 0.22
N GLN A 173 -0.96 5.20 1.33
CA GLN A 173 -0.53 5.80 2.60
C GLN A 173 1.00 5.83 2.71
N GLN A 174 1.65 4.67 2.64
CA GLN A 174 3.09 4.59 2.78
C GLN A 174 3.82 5.04 1.51
N GLY A 175 3.24 4.81 0.33
CA GLY A 175 3.75 5.33 -0.93
C GLY A 175 3.81 6.86 -0.95
N TYR A 176 2.83 7.57 -0.36
CA TYR A 176 2.92 9.01 -0.16
C TYR A 176 4.07 9.41 0.78
N LYS A 177 4.33 8.62 1.82
CA LYS A 177 5.48 8.85 2.71
C LYS A 177 6.81 8.67 1.97
N TYR A 178 6.91 7.63 1.13
CA TYR A 178 8.09 7.44 0.27
C TYR A 178 8.29 8.64 -0.65
N TYR A 179 7.24 9.08 -1.33
CA TYR A 179 7.27 10.26 -2.20
C TYR A 179 7.75 11.51 -1.46
N THR A 180 7.26 11.77 -0.24
CA THR A 180 7.71 12.92 0.55
C THR A 180 9.18 12.83 0.94
N ILE A 181 9.67 11.65 1.33
CA ILE A 181 11.09 11.41 1.64
C ILE A 181 11.97 11.64 0.40
N GLN A 182 11.56 11.10 -0.75
CA GLN A 182 12.25 11.28 -2.03
C GLN A 182 12.33 12.77 -2.39
N ARG A 183 11.21 13.50 -2.33
CA ARG A 183 11.14 14.94 -2.62
C ARG A 183 12.01 15.77 -1.70
N GLU A 184 11.96 15.52 -0.39
CA GLU A 184 12.80 16.19 0.59
C GLU A 184 14.30 15.93 0.37
N ALA A 185 14.63 14.72 -0.04
CA ALA A 185 16.02 14.34 -0.35
C ALA A 185 16.51 15.05 -1.62
N GLY A 186 15.71 15.07 -2.68
CA GLY A 186 16.02 15.81 -3.92
C GLY A 186 16.18 17.30 -3.68
N ALA A 187 15.31 17.92 -2.84
CA ALA A 187 15.44 19.32 -2.45
C ALA A 187 16.74 19.65 -1.67
N LYS A 188 17.38 18.61 -1.09
CA LYS A 188 18.69 18.69 -0.43
C LYS A 188 19.86 18.36 -1.35
N GLY A 189 19.62 18.21 -2.66
CA GLY A 189 20.64 18.00 -3.68
C GLY A 189 21.02 16.53 -3.94
N LEU A 190 20.27 15.54 -3.42
CA LEU A 190 20.50 14.15 -3.79
C LEU A 190 19.99 13.89 -5.21
N SER A 191 20.70 13.02 -5.93
CA SER A 191 20.21 12.54 -7.24
C SER A 191 18.89 11.79 -7.10
N PRO A 192 18.08 11.66 -8.17
CA PRO A 192 16.80 10.93 -8.13
C PRO A 192 16.95 9.52 -7.55
N ASP A 193 17.97 8.78 -7.94
CA ASP A 193 18.23 7.42 -7.47
C ASP A 193 18.61 7.38 -5.97
N GLU A 194 19.44 8.32 -5.50
CA GLU A 194 19.80 8.39 -4.09
C GLU A 194 18.61 8.79 -3.23
N ALA A 195 17.76 9.67 -3.73
CA ALA A 195 16.53 10.09 -3.08
C ALA A 195 15.53 8.92 -2.98
N ALA A 196 15.34 8.16 -4.06
CA ALA A 196 14.51 6.95 -4.05
C ALA A 196 15.07 5.89 -3.08
N ARG A 197 16.39 5.59 -3.15
CA ARG A 197 17.02 4.68 -2.18
C ARG A 197 16.87 5.11 -0.73
N LYS A 198 16.80 6.41 -0.45
CA LYS A 198 16.53 6.89 0.92
C LYS A 198 15.11 6.56 1.37
N ALA A 199 14.12 6.68 0.50
CA ALA A 199 12.74 6.26 0.79
C ALA A 199 12.67 4.74 1.02
N VAL A 200 13.30 3.95 0.15
CA VAL A 200 13.39 2.48 0.27
C VAL A 200 14.02 2.06 1.61
N ARG A 201 15.15 2.66 2.01
CA ARG A 201 15.77 2.36 3.31
C ARG A 201 14.86 2.69 4.50
N TRP A 202 14.06 3.75 4.39
CA TRP A 202 13.05 4.05 5.42
C TRP A 202 12.01 2.93 5.52
N GLY A 203 11.48 2.43 4.41
CA GLY A 203 10.55 1.31 4.40
C GLY A 203 11.15 0.02 4.95
N GLN A 204 12.37 -0.33 4.53
CA GLN A 204 13.07 -1.50 5.08
C GLN A 204 13.26 -1.40 6.60
N MET A 205 13.48 -0.18 7.12
CA MET A 205 13.57 0.06 8.55
C MET A 205 12.21 -0.13 9.23
N THR A 206 11.13 0.38 8.65
CA THR A 206 9.78 0.27 9.22
C THR A 206 9.27 -1.17 9.22
N GLU A 207 9.58 -1.96 8.18
CA GLU A 207 9.29 -3.40 8.14
C GLU A 207 10.07 -4.18 9.20
N ARG A 208 11.30 -3.76 9.52
CA ARG A 208 12.08 -4.37 10.62
C ARG A 208 11.57 -3.99 12.00
N THR A 209 10.75 -2.96 12.10
CA THR A 209 10.30 -2.37 13.37
C THR A 209 8.77 -2.33 13.45
N TYR A 210 8.19 -1.16 13.55
CA TYR A 210 6.82 -0.91 14.00
C TYR A 210 5.72 -1.12 12.95
N PHE A 211 6.04 -1.39 11.68
CA PHE A 211 5.03 -1.80 10.70
C PHE A 211 5.09 -3.30 10.36
N GLY A 212 6.16 -4.00 10.74
CA GLY A 212 6.34 -5.40 10.40
C GLY A 212 6.77 -6.24 11.61
N MET A 213 8.05 -6.63 11.68
CA MET A 213 8.59 -7.64 12.58
C MET A 213 8.27 -7.48 14.08
N LEU A 214 8.12 -6.23 14.59
CA LEU A 214 7.83 -6.01 16.02
C LEU A 214 6.34 -6.08 16.34
N VAL A 215 5.47 -5.93 15.36
CA VAL A 215 4.01 -5.89 15.54
C VAL A 215 3.37 -7.18 15.05
N SER A 216 3.45 -7.47 13.74
CA SER A 216 2.87 -8.67 13.14
C SER A 216 3.80 -9.88 13.16
N GLY A 217 5.09 -9.68 13.39
CA GLY A 217 6.09 -10.73 13.26
C GLY A 217 6.45 -11.05 11.81
N VAL A 218 6.08 -10.19 10.87
CA VAL A 218 6.31 -10.35 9.44
C VAL A 218 7.23 -9.25 8.93
N TYR A 219 8.08 -9.57 7.97
CA TYR A 219 8.80 -8.63 7.12
C TYR A 219 8.31 -8.85 5.70
N SER A 220 7.48 -7.97 5.20
CA SER A 220 6.81 -8.16 3.91
C SER A 220 7.57 -7.49 2.77
N ASN A 221 8.02 -8.27 1.79
CA ASN A 221 8.53 -7.74 0.53
C ASN A 221 7.39 -7.18 -0.35
N ALA A 222 6.16 -7.70 -0.20
CA ALA A 222 4.98 -7.19 -0.90
C ALA A 222 4.60 -5.78 -0.41
N ASP A 223 4.78 -5.47 0.87
CA ASP A 223 4.58 -4.12 1.41
C ASP A 223 5.62 -3.13 0.88
N LEU A 224 6.88 -3.57 0.81
CA LEU A 224 7.94 -2.73 0.26
C LEU A 224 7.67 -2.36 -1.20
N VAL A 225 7.24 -3.31 -2.03
CA VAL A 225 6.90 -2.99 -3.42
C VAL A 225 5.63 -2.16 -3.52
N ALA A 226 4.62 -2.37 -2.68
CA ALA A 226 3.42 -1.54 -2.64
C ALA A 226 3.78 -0.08 -2.30
N ASN A 227 4.65 0.14 -1.30
CA ASN A 227 5.18 1.45 -0.94
C ASN A 227 5.94 2.11 -2.11
N TYR A 228 6.79 1.34 -2.80
CA TYR A 228 7.57 1.82 -3.94
C TYR A 228 6.67 2.16 -5.13
N ALA A 229 5.75 1.28 -5.50
CA ALA A 229 4.77 1.52 -6.55
C ALA A 229 3.91 2.75 -6.25
N GLY A 230 3.54 2.94 -4.98
CA GLY A 230 2.86 4.14 -4.51
C GLY A 230 3.69 5.42 -4.65
N MET A 231 4.99 5.37 -4.35
CA MET A 231 5.90 6.50 -4.62
C MET A 231 5.87 6.89 -6.10
N LYS A 232 5.99 5.91 -6.99
CA LYS A 232 5.92 6.12 -8.45
C LYS A 232 4.54 6.64 -8.87
N PHE A 233 3.45 6.18 -8.25
CA PHE A 233 2.10 6.72 -8.50
C PHE A 233 2.04 8.21 -8.18
N TYR A 234 2.51 8.63 -7.00
CA TYR A 234 2.49 10.05 -6.60
C TYR A 234 3.44 10.92 -7.46
N GLU A 235 4.60 10.40 -7.87
CA GLU A 235 5.48 11.05 -8.84
C GLU A 235 4.77 11.24 -10.18
N GLY A 236 4.11 10.19 -10.68
CA GLY A 236 3.36 10.18 -11.93
C GLY A 236 2.14 11.09 -11.97
N LEU A 237 1.71 11.67 -10.83
CA LEU A 237 0.63 12.65 -10.84
C LEU A 237 0.99 13.88 -11.68
N THR A 238 2.21 14.40 -11.55
CA THR A 238 2.62 15.66 -12.17
C THR A 238 3.86 15.55 -13.06
N GLN A 239 4.53 14.39 -13.08
CA GLN A 239 5.72 14.14 -13.87
C GLN A 239 5.54 12.90 -14.75
N PRO A 240 6.16 12.82 -15.94
CA PRO A 240 6.26 11.58 -16.66
C PRO A 240 7.07 10.56 -15.84
N ILE A 241 6.61 9.32 -15.79
CA ILE A 241 7.31 8.23 -15.11
C ILE A 241 7.59 7.05 -16.04
N ALA A 242 8.73 6.40 -15.87
CA ALA A 242 9.01 5.12 -16.49
C ALA A 242 8.45 3.99 -15.61
N ILE A 243 7.83 3.00 -16.24
CA ILE A 243 7.41 1.73 -15.64
C ILE A 243 7.78 0.62 -16.62
N GLY A 244 8.87 -0.09 -16.34
CA GLY A 244 9.49 -1.01 -17.28
C GLY A 244 10.02 -0.27 -18.52
N ASP A 245 9.63 -0.74 -19.70
CA ASP A 245 9.98 -0.17 -21.00
C ASP A 245 9.05 0.97 -21.46
N LYS A 246 8.05 1.32 -20.67
CA LYS A 246 7.02 2.31 -21.02
C LYS A 246 7.17 3.58 -20.22
N THR A 247 7.07 4.72 -20.90
CA THR A 247 6.94 6.03 -20.25
C THR A 247 5.46 6.42 -20.22
N ARG A 248 4.95 6.71 -19.02
CA ARG A 248 3.61 7.25 -18.82
C ARG A 248 3.68 8.77 -18.69
N PRO A 249 2.80 9.51 -19.37
CA PRO A 249 2.72 10.96 -19.20
C PRO A 249 2.19 11.31 -17.80
N ALA A 250 2.43 12.54 -17.38
CA ALA A 250 1.82 13.09 -16.17
C ALA A 250 0.28 12.99 -16.23
N LEU A 251 -0.33 12.61 -15.12
CA LEU A 251 -1.80 12.50 -15.00
C LEU A 251 -2.47 13.86 -14.90
N VAL A 252 -1.78 14.84 -14.31
CA VAL A 252 -2.28 16.18 -14.06
C VAL A 252 -1.25 17.20 -14.51
N THR A 253 -1.68 18.25 -15.19
CA THR A 253 -0.80 19.33 -15.68
C THR A 253 -1.33 20.70 -15.24
N LEU A 254 -0.40 21.62 -14.93
CA LEU A 254 -0.76 23.00 -14.60
C LEU A 254 -0.86 23.81 -15.90
N ARG A 255 -2.08 24.28 -16.26
CA ARG A 255 -2.32 25.14 -17.43
C ARG A 255 -3.06 26.41 -17.02
N ALA A 256 -2.63 27.53 -17.52
CA ALA A 256 -3.20 28.84 -17.17
C ALA A 256 -3.41 29.05 -15.66
N GLY A 257 -2.56 28.43 -14.82
CA GLY A 257 -2.62 28.57 -13.36
C GLY A 257 -3.60 27.64 -12.66
N GLN A 258 -4.29 26.75 -13.37
CA GLN A 258 -5.21 25.73 -12.88
C GLN A 258 -4.68 24.32 -13.20
N TRP A 259 -5.03 23.34 -12.38
CA TRP A 259 -4.69 21.94 -12.62
C TRP A 259 -5.71 21.29 -13.53
N GLU A 260 -5.26 20.61 -14.55
CA GLU A 260 -6.08 19.86 -15.52
C GLU A 260 -5.66 18.38 -15.51
N ILE A 261 -6.65 17.50 -15.54
CA ILE A 261 -6.41 16.06 -15.68
C ILE A 261 -6.35 15.74 -17.18
N GLY A 262 -5.30 15.04 -17.61
CA GLY A 262 -5.16 14.63 -19.01
C GLY A 262 -6.21 13.57 -19.41
N ASP A 263 -6.80 13.71 -20.58
CA ASP A 263 -7.83 12.77 -21.10
C ASP A 263 -7.32 11.33 -21.18
N ALA A 264 -6.05 11.13 -21.52
CA ALA A 264 -5.42 9.80 -21.55
C ALA A 264 -5.42 9.14 -20.18
N ALA A 265 -5.19 9.91 -19.10
CA ALA A 265 -5.19 9.40 -17.73
C ALA A 265 -6.55 8.86 -17.29
N LEU A 266 -7.64 9.36 -17.87
CA LEU A 266 -9.00 8.94 -17.54
C LEU A 266 -9.48 7.74 -18.37
N LYS A 267 -8.84 7.49 -19.52
CA LYS A 267 -9.18 6.39 -20.43
C LYS A 267 -8.43 5.11 -20.15
N GLU A 268 -7.29 5.21 -19.48
CA GLU A 268 -6.50 4.05 -19.09
C GLU A 268 -6.81 3.66 -17.64
N ASN A 269 -6.73 2.37 -17.36
CA ASN A 269 -6.84 1.85 -16.01
C ASN A 269 -5.70 2.39 -15.15
N LEU A 270 -5.99 3.39 -14.30
CA LEU A 270 -4.99 4.15 -13.54
C LEU A 270 -4.06 3.28 -12.71
N LEU A 271 -4.60 2.21 -12.11
CA LEU A 271 -3.85 1.35 -11.20
C LEU A 271 -3.16 0.17 -11.90
N LYS A 272 -3.59 -0.22 -13.09
CA LYS A 272 -3.06 -1.40 -13.77
C LYS A 272 -1.52 -1.47 -13.84
N PRO A 273 -0.79 -0.36 -14.09
CA PRO A 273 0.66 -0.39 -14.15
C PRO A 273 1.36 -0.62 -12.81
N PHE A 274 0.65 -0.42 -11.70
CA PHE A 274 1.17 -0.54 -10.33
C PHE A 274 0.77 -1.86 -9.67
N VAL A 275 -0.06 -2.67 -10.34
CA VAL A 275 -0.59 -3.94 -9.84
C VAL A 275 0.08 -5.09 -10.55
N SER A 276 0.64 -6.02 -9.79
CA SER A 276 1.29 -7.23 -10.30
C SER A 276 1.46 -8.25 -9.17
N ASP A 277 1.96 -9.44 -9.49
CA ASP A 277 2.25 -10.51 -8.53
C ASP A 277 3.24 -10.12 -7.42
N HIS A 278 3.97 -9.03 -7.58
CA HIS A 278 4.82 -8.49 -6.50
C HIS A 278 4.04 -8.18 -5.24
N LEU A 279 2.74 -7.86 -5.36
CA LEU A 279 1.85 -7.57 -4.23
C LEU A 279 1.33 -8.81 -3.52
N ASN A 280 1.57 -10.01 -4.07
CA ASN A 280 1.12 -11.29 -3.51
C ASN A 280 2.18 -11.87 -2.56
N GLU A 281 1.87 -12.03 -1.28
CA GLU A 281 2.83 -12.50 -0.26
C GLU A 281 3.22 -13.97 -0.38
N ALA A 282 2.37 -14.81 -0.98
CA ALA A 282 2.71 -16.22 -1.22
C ALA A 282 3.69 -16.36 -2.39
N LEU A 283 3.65 -15.44 -3.37
CA LEU A 283 4.53 -15.43 -4.55
C LEU A 283 5.79 -14.58 -4.33
N ASN A 284 5.66 -13.43 -3.64
CA ASN A 284 6.76 -12.55 -3.20
C ASN A 284 6.99 -12.75 -1.68
N PRO A 285 7.72 -13.78 -1.27
CA PRO A 285 7.57 -14.32 0.06
C PRO A 285 8.15 -13.42 1.14
N SER A 286 7.39 -13.31 2.23
CA SER A 286 7.73 -12.60 3.46
C SER A 286 8.70 -13.39 4.36
N GLY A 287 9.41 -12.68 5.23
CA GLY A 287 10.22 -13.27 6.30
C GLY A 287 9.46 -13.24 7.62
N TYR A 288 9.46 -14.35 8.35
CA TYR A 288 8.71 -14.51 9.59
C TYR A 288 9.59 -14.48 10.83
N GLY A 289 9.05 -13.95 11.91
CA GLY A 289 9.66 -13.94 13.23
C GLY A 289 9.87 -15.36 13.78
N LEU A 290 10.78 -15.51 14.74
CA LEU A 290 11.14 -16.81 15.30
C LEU A 290 9.93 -17.59 15.85
N LEU A 291 9.00 -16.89 16.50
CA LEU A 291 7.82 -17.49 17.13
C LEU A 291 6.71 -17.80 16.11
N LEU A 292 6.57 -16.99 15.06
CA LEU A 292 5.53 -17.14 14.05
C LEU A 292 5.89 -18.19 12.98
N TYR A 293 7.17 -18.25 12.59
CA TYR A 293 7.62 -19.10 11.49
C TYR A 293 7.23 -20.59 11.59
N PRO A 294 7.34 -21.28 12.76
CA PRO A 294 6.93 -22.68 12.86
C PRO A 294 5.44 -22.86 12.53
N SER A 295 4.57 -21.96 13.04
CA SER A 295 3.13 -22.00 12.80
C SER A 295 2.82 -21.79 11.31
N VAL A 296 3.39 -20.74 10.69
CA VAL A 296 3.21 -20.46 9.24
C VAL A 296 3.62 -21.68 8.41
N ARG A 297 4.81 -22.22 8.65
CA ARG A 297 5.31 -23.37 7.92
C ARG A 297 4.39 -24.59 8.03
N ASP A 298 3.92 -24.89 9.22
CA ASP A 298 3.13 -26.09 9.49
C ASP A 298 1.72 -25.95 8.92
N ILE A 299 1.10 -24.77 8.98
CA ILE A 299 -0.20 -24.47 8.39
C ILE A 299 -0.11 -24.53 6.87
N VAL A 300 0.86 -23.86 6.25
CA VAL A 300 1.05 -23.91 4.79
C VAL A 300 1.21 -25.34 4.30
N ARG A 301 2.05 -26.13 4.97
CA ARG A 301 2.26 -27.53 4.60
C ARG A 301 1.00 -28.36 4.70
N LYS A 302 0.24 -28.20 5.78
CA LYS A 302 -0.91 -29.03 6.13
C LYS A 302 -2.17 -28.61 5.39
N ASN A 303 -2.45 -27.31 5.34
CA ASN A 303 -3.70 -26.77 4.84
C ASN A 303 -3.54 -26.25 3.40
N SER A 304 -2.61 -25.33 3.16
CA SER A 304 -2.52 -24.63 1.87
C SER A 304 -1.93 -25.50 0.75
N CYS A 305 -0.93 -26.33 1.04
CA CYS A 305 -0.29 -27.15 -0.03
C CYS A 305 -1.23 -28.11 -0.75
N PRO A 306 -2.21 -28.79 -0.10
CA PRO A 306 -3.22 -29.58 -0.83
C PRO A 306 -4.00 -28.73 -1.83
N GLU A 307 -4.48 -27.54 -1.44
CA GLU A 307 -5.22 -26.60 -2.29
C GLU A 307 -4.37 -26.14 -3.47
N TRP A 308 -3.13 -25.67 -3.22
CA TRP A 308 -2.21 -25.25 -4.27
C TRP A 308 -1.95 -26.36 -5.33
N ARG A 309 -1.82 -27.61 -4.90
CA ARG A 309 -1.62 -28.74 -5.83
C ARG A 309 -2.87 -29.10 -6.62
N GLN A 310 -4.04 -28.90 -6.02
CA GLN A 310 -5.33 -29.16 -6.66
C GLN A 310 -5.63 -28.09 -7.71
N ASP A 311 -5.47 -26.80 -7.34
CA ASP A 311 -5.86 -25.68 -8.19
C ASP A 311 -4.82 -25.39 -9.28
N PHE A 312 -3.56 -25.77 -9.03
CA PHE A 312 -2.44 -25.58 -9.97
C PHE A 312 -1.71 -26.90 -10.26
N PRO A 313 -2.36 -27.88 -10.91
CA PRO A 313 -1.79 -29.23 -11.12
C PRO A 313 -0.53 -29.22 -11.98
N ASP A 314 -0.38 -28.26 -12.89
CA ASP A 314 0.76 -28.13 -13.80
C ASP A 314 1.89 -27.27 -13.24
N LEU A 315 1.71 -26.69 -12.07
CA LEU A 315 2.70 -25.81 -11.45
C LEU A 315 3.85 -26.66 -10.87
N THR A 316 5.09 -26.19 -11.09
CA THR A 316 6.31 -26.85 -10.59
C THR A 316 7.09 -25.96 -9.63
N ALA A 317 7.93 -26.59 -8.80
CA ALA A 317 8.84 -25.85 -7.92
C ALA A 317 9.78 -24.93 -8.71
N ALA A 318 10.26 -25.37 -9.88
CA ALA A 318 11.13 -24.57 -10.74
C ALA A 318 10.43 -23.32 -11.27
N ALA A 319 9.20 -23.45 -11.80
CA ALA A 319 8.42 -22.33 -12.31
C ALA A 319 8.13 -21.29 -11.19
N LEU A 320 7.80 -21.75 -9.97
CA LEU A 320 7.60 -20.86 -8.83
C LEU A 320 8.90 -20.20 -8.36
N ALA A 321 10.03 -20.90 -8.43
CA ALA A 321 11.33 -20.32 -8.12
C ALA A 321 11.72 -19.24 -9.14
N ASP A 322 11.48 -19.48 -10.44
CA ASP A 322 11.70 -18.47 -11.50
C ASP A 322 10.80 -17.25 -11.30
N ARG A 323 9.51 -17.48 -11.04
CA ARG A 323 8.56 -16.40 -10.71
C ARG A 323 9.02 -15.61 -9.49
N SER A 324 9.40 -16.26 -8.39
CA SER A 324 9.91 -15.58 -7.19
C SER A 324 11.18 -14.76 -7.48
N ARG A 325 12.09 -15.24 -8.37
CA ARG A 325 13.26 -14.44 -8.76
C ARG A 325 12.88 -13.21 -9.58
N SER A 326 11.90 -13.31 -10.46
CA SER A 326 11.42 -12.14 -11.22
C SER A 326 10.81 -11.06 -10.33
N LEU A 327 10.36 -11.42 -9.11
CA LEU A 327 9.80 -10.48 -8.15
C LEU A 327 10.87 -9.78 -7.25
N GLU A 328 12.16 -10.10 -7.38
CA GLU A 328 13.24 -9.46 -6.62
C GLU A 328 13.50 -8.00 -7.06
N SER A 329 13.00 -7.58 -8.23
CA SER A 329 13.00 -6.20 -8.71
C SER A 329 11.64 -5.84 -9.30
N TRP A 330 11.21 -4.59 -9.19
CA TRP A 330 9.96 -4.11 -9.78
C TRP A 330 10.25 -3.39 -11.10
N ASN A 331 9.90 -4.04 -12.23
CA ASN A 331 10.21 -3.50 -13.56
C ASN A 331 11.70 -3.11 -13.74
N GLY A 332 12.61 -3.90 -13.15
CA GLY A 332 14.05 -3.63 -13.19
C GLY A 332 14.57 -2.65 -12.13
N GLU A 333 13.67 -2.05 -11.33
CA GLU A 333 14.02 -1.11 -10.28
C GLU A 333 14.12 -1.81 -8.91
N ASP A 334 15.06 -1.34 -8.07
CA ASP A 334 15.26 -1.83 -6.70
C ASP A 334 14.24 -1.18 -5.76
N TYR A 335 13.23 -1.93 -5.38
CA TYR A 335 12.22 -1.50 -4.40
C TYR A 335 12.60 -1.86 -2.94
N GLY A 336 13.76 -2.45 -2.73
CA GLY A 336 14.25 -2.84 -1.42
C GLY A 336 14.02 -4.30 -1.05
N TYR A 337 13.85 -5.19 -2.06
CA TYR A 337 13.73 -6.62 -1.82
C TYR A 337 14.81 -7.12 -0.87
N THR A 338 14.43 -7.94 0.10
CA THR A 338 15.36 -8.47 1.09
C THR A 338 15.15 -9.96 1.29
N LYS A 339 16.18 -10.75 0.99
CA LYS A 339 16.21 -12.18 1.37
C LYS A 339 16.24 -12.29 2.89
N ARG A 340 15.24 -12.94 3.45
CA ARG A 340 15.11 -13.11 4.89
C ARG A 340 15.31 -14.57 5.29
N PRO A 341 15.89 -14.85 6.46
CA PRO A 341 15.80 -16.18 7.05
C PRO A 341 14.33 -16.46 7.43
N ARG A 342 13.97 -17.72 7.55
CA ARG A 342 12.61 -18.13 7.93
C ARG A 342 11.53 -17.61 6.95
N THR A 343 11.77 -17.85 5.68
CA THR A 343 10.81 -17.59 4.61
C THR A 343 10.09 -18.88 4.25
N VAL A 344 8.78 -18.79 3.98
CA VAL A 344 7.98 -19.91 3.45
C VAL A 344 7.75 -19.65 1.98
N ARG A 345 8.20 -20.55 1.12
CA ARG A 345 8.00 -20.49 -0.33
C ARG A 345 7.09 -21.64 -0.77
N VAL A 346 5.99 -21.30 -1.45
CA VAL A 346 5.03 -22.29 -1.95
C VAL A 346 5.72 -23.34 -2.82
N GLY A 347 6.65 -22.94 -3.70
CA GLY A 347 7.40 -23.85 -4.56
C GLY A 347 8.17 -24.92 -3.80
N GLU A 348 8.95 -24.48 -2.81
CA GLU A 348 9.77 -25.37 -1.98
C GLU A 348 8.91 -26.21 -1.04
N MET A 349 7.83 -25.64 -0.51
CA MET A 349 6.99 -26.29 0.49
C MET A 349 6.01 -27.28 -0.11
N CYS A 350 5.35 -26.89 -1.21
CA CYS A 350 4.22 -27.63 -1.75
C CYS A 350 4.58 -28.49 -2.98
N PHE A 351 5.64 -28.16 -3.72
CA PHE A 351 5.96 -28.77 -5.01
C PHE A 351 7.36 -29.41 -5.07
N ALA A 352 8.14 -29.44 -3.99
CA ALA A 352 9.51 -29.96 -3.99
C ALA A 352 9.67 -31.41 -4.53
N ASN A 353 8.62 -32.22 -4.44
CA ASN A 353 8.64 -33.62 -4.88
C ASN A 353 8.00 -33.84 -6.28
N LYS A 354 7.61 -32.75 -6.98
CA LYS A 354 7.18 -32.80 -8.38
C LYS A 354 8.37 -32.39 -9.27
N GLN A 355 9.22 -33.36 -9.65
CA GLN A 355 10.22 -33.22 -10.70
C GLN A 355 9.61 -33.53 -12.06
#